data_bcc3c0ee59414ef12c63d4baec1493eb
#
_entry.id   bcc3c0ee59414ef12c63d4baec1493eb
#
_cell.length_a   1.000
_cell.length_b   1.000
_cell.length_c   1.000
_cell.angle_alpha   90.00
_cell.angle_beta   90.00
_cell.angle_gamma   90.00
#
_symmetry.space_group_name_H-M   'P 1'
#
loop_
_entity.id
_entity.type
_entity.pdbx_description
1 polymer ?
#
loop_
_entity_poly.entity_id
_entity_poly.type
_entity_poly.pdbx_seq_one_letter_code
_entity_poly.pdbx_strand_id
1 'polypeptide(L)'
;MHRPLIAAALFAFAAPAAAQTADTCRNDPKFREQDFTVGSWDVYTGDKKTDEVTMKLILNDCAIEEHWRKTDGRPTGNGIGLFNYSRLLGSWGYTWATDDGAATVFRGNLVKPGEIRYVTERPLPGGKVRLRHWTLYAMPDGTVRELAVGTEDGGATWTTDYDLKWVRRR
;
A
#
# COMPACT_ATOMS: atom_id res chain seq x y z
N MET A 1 2.46 -33.07 -76.19
CA MET A 1 3.35 -32.21 -75.38
C MET A 1 2.67 -31.99 -73.99
N HIS A 2 3.04 -32.80 -72.98
CA HIS A 2 2.47 -32.71 -71.64
C HIS A 2 3.53 -32.00 -70.74
N ARG A 3 3.11 -30.86 -70.15
CA ARG A 3 3.93 -30.12 -69.17
C ARG A 3 3.55 -30.62 -67.77
N PRO A 4 4.47 -31.02 -66.92
CA PRO A 4 4.16 -31.32 -65.51
C PRO A 4 4.01 -30.06 -64.67
N LEU A 5 2.93 -29.99 -63.90
CA LEU A 5 2.69 -28.99 -62.85
C LEU A 5 3.48 -29.43 -61.62
N ILE A 6 4.46 -28.62 -61.21
CA ILE A 6 5.19 -28.79 -59.94
C ILE A 6 4.42 -28.04 -58.88
N ALA A 7 3.80 -28.76 -57.94
CA ALA A 7 3.18 -28.19 -56.76
C ALA A 7 4.24 -27.91 -55.69
N ALA A 8 4.50 -26.66 -55.41
CA ALA A 8 5.37 -26.25 -54.31
C ALA A 8 4.58 -26.30 -52.99
N ALA A 9 4.97 -27.19 -52.10
CA ALA A 9 4.42 -27.26 -50.75
C ALA A 9 5.11 -26.19 -49.86
N LEU A 10 4.34 -25.19 -49.43
CA LEU A 10 4.78 -24.20 -48.44
C LEU A 10 4.66 -24.78 -47.02
N PHE A 11 5.78 -25.14 -46.43
CA PHE A 11 5.86 -25.48 -45.01
C PHE A 11 5.84 -24.18 -44.17
N ALA A 12 4.72 -23.88 -43.52
CA ALA A 12 4.64 -22.82 -42.52
C ALA A 12 5.30 -23.31 -41.21
N PHE A 13 6.46 -22.79 -40.90
CA PHE A 13 7.06 -22.97 -39.56
C PHE A 13 6.30 -22.12 -38.57
N ALA A 14 5.48 -22.73 -37.73
CA ALA A 14 4.94 -22.07 -36.56
C ALA A 14 6.08 -21.87 -35.54
N ALA A 15 6.52 -20.62 -35.37
CA ALA A 15 7.42 -20.28 -34.28
C ALA A 15 6.72 -20.50 -32.93
N PRO A 16 7.36 -21.15 -31.94
CA PRO A 16 6.76 -21.28 -30.62
C PRO A 16 6.54 -19.88 -30.05
N ALA A 17 5.30 -19.55 -29.70
CA ALA A 17 4.99 -18.36 -28.94
C ALA A 17 5.71 -18.50 -27.59
N ALA A 18 6.77 -17.71 -27.39
CA ALA A 18 7.40 -17.60 -26.08
C ALA A 18 6.31 -17.15 -25.12
N ALA A 19 5.95 -18.00 -24.16
CA ALA A 19 5.06 -17.61 -23.08
C ALA A 19 5.74 -16.43 -22.40
N GLN A 20 5.20 -15.22 -22.58
CA GLN A 20 5.57 -14.05 -21.80
C GLN A 20 5.29 -14.44 -20.35
N THR A 21 6.33 -14.67 -19.56
CA THR A 21 6.21 -14.79 -18.11
C THR A 21 5.51 -13.53 -17.66
N ALA A 22 4.27 -13.68 -17.18
CA ALA A 22 3.51 -12.56 -16.66
C ALA A 22 4.42 -11.85 -15.66
N ASP A 23 4.72 -10.56 -15.93
CA ASP A 23 5.53 -9.72 -15.07
C ASP A 23 4.76 -9.57 -13.76
N THR A 24 5.05 -10.48 -12.84
CA THR A 24 4.29 -10.61 -11.59
C THR A 24 4.73 -9.48 -10.68
N CYS A 25 3.79 -8.89 -9.95
CA CYS A 25 4.06 -7.85 -8.95
C CYS A 25 5.14 -8.28 -7.94
N ARG A 26 5.29 -9.58 -7.74
CA ARG A 26 6.32 -10.17 -6.87
C ARG A 26 7.73 -9.74 -7.23
N ASN A 27 8.05 -9.65 -8.51
CA ASN A 27 9.39 -9.36 -9.02
C ASN A 27 9.60 -7.88 -9.38
N ASP A 28 8.54 -7.07 -9.34
CA ASP A 28 8.60 -5.65 -9.62
C ASP A 28 8.96 -4.88 -8.34
N PRO A 29 10.12 -4.18 -8.28
CA PRO A 29 10.56 -3.46 -7.10
C PRO A 29 9.55 -2.43 -6.59
N LYS A 30 8.70 -1.88 -7.47
CA LYS A 30 7.68 -0.91 -7.09
C LYS A 30 6.63 -1.50 -6.15
N PHE A 31 6.26 -2.77 -6.33
CA PHE A 31 5.33 -3.45 -5.44
C PHE A 31 5.97 -3.93 -4.14
N ARG A 32 7.30 -3.85 -4.01
CA ARG A 32 8.06 -4.27 -2.83
C ARG A 32 8.44 -3.11 -1.91
N GLU A 33 8.17 -1.86 -2.34
CA GLU A 33 8.55 -0.64 -1.59
C GLU A 33 7.98 -0.59 -0.16
N GLN A 34 6.86 -1.28 0.11
CA GLN A 34 6.19 -1.30 1.42
C GLN A 34 6.27 -2.66 2.13
N ASP A 35 7.04 -3.62 1.64
CA ASP A 35 7.15 -4.96 2.22
C ASP A 35 7.62 -4.97 3.68
N PHE A 36 8.28 -3.92 4.14
CA PHE A 36 8.71 -3.76 5.52
C PHE A 36 7.53 -3.73 6.51
N THR A 37 6.31 -3.45 6.04
CA THR A 37 5.09 -3.48 6.87
C THR A 37 4.47 -4.87 6.95
N VAL A 38 4.80 -5.80 6.04
CA VAL A 38 4.16 -7.11 5.96
C VAL A 38 4.46 -7.94 7.21
N GLY A 39 3.41 -8.48 7.84
CA GLY A 39 3.50 -9.29 9.04
C GLY A 39 2.44 -8.97 10.09
N SER A 40 2.64 -9.44 11.30
CA SER A 40 1.76 -9.17 12.45
C SER A 40 2.49 -8.33 13.48
N TRP A 41 1.80 -7.32 13.99
CA TRP A 41 2.41 -6.28 14.82
C TRP A 41 1.54 -5.95 16.03
N ASP A 42 2.18 -5.69 17.15
CA ASP A 42 1.62 -4.96 18.28
C ASP A 42 1.91 -3.48 18.12
N VAL A 43 0.88 -2.64 18.27
CA VAL A 43 0.98 -1.19 18.06
C VAL A 43 0.90 -0.46 19.38
N TYR A 44 1.80 0.49 19.56
CA TYR A 44 1.96 1.25 20.79
C TYR A 44 1.79 2.75 20.54
N THR A 45 1.08 3.40 21.47
CA THR A 45 1.09 4.85 21.66
C THR A 45 1.90 5.15 22.92
N GLY A 46 3.08 5.74 22.76
CA GLY A 46 4.07 5.77 23.85
C GLY A 46 4.43 4.35 24.30
N ASP A 47 4.30 4.07 25.59
CA ASP A 47 4.59 2.74 26.16
C ASP A 47 3.36 1.82 26.26
N LYS A 48 2.18 2.32 25.88
CA LYS A 48 0.93 1.57 25.98
C LYS A 48 0.61 0.87 24.67
N LYS A 49 0.44 -0.47 24.72
CA LYS A 49 -0.16 -1.20 23.58
C LYS A 49 -1.62 -0.78 23.43
N THR A 50 -1.98 -0.31 22.24
CA THR A 50 -3.33 0.20 21.94
C THR A 50 -4.02 -0.60 20.86
N ASP A 51 -3.24 -1.23 19.97
CA ASP A 51 -3.80 -1.88 18.79
C ASP A 51 -2.96 -3.12 18.39
N GLU A 52 -3.51 -3.88 17.46
CA GLU A 52 -2.82 -4.92 16.71
C GLU A 52 -3.09 -4.72 15.23
N VAL A 53 -2.10 -4.93 14.40
CA VAL A 53 -2.25 -4.88 12.95
C VAL A 53 -1.65 -6.12 12.30
N THR A 54 -2.32 -6.61 11.27
CA THR A 54 -1.82 -7.69 10.41
C THR A 54 -1.83 -7.21 8.97
N MET A 55 -0.67 -7.29 8.32
CA MET A 55 -0.44 -6.89 6.93
C MET A 55 -0.10 -8.12 6.10
N LYS A 56 -0.87 -8.41 5.06
CA LYS A 56 -0.69 -9.60 4.20
C LYS A 56 -0.58 -9.22 2.74
N LEU A 57 0.39 -9.82 2.05
CA LEU A 57 0.43 -9.78 0.59
C LEU A 57 -0.74 -10.60 0.03
N ILE A 58 -1.47 -10.03 -0.90
CA ILE A 58 -2.61 -10.63 -1.60
C ILE A 58 -2.51 -10.39 -3.11
N LEU A 59 -3.40 -10.98 -3.90
CA LEU A 59 -3.50 -10.79 -5.36
C LEU A 59 -2.16 -11.06 -6.08
N ASN A 60 -1.51 -12.20 -5.77
CA ASN A 60 -0.18 -12.56 -6.31
C ASN A 60 0.87 -11.48 -6.00
N ASP A 61 0.84 -10.96 -4.77
CA ASP A 61 1.73 -9.93 -4.23
C ASP A 61 1.57 -8.53 -4.90
N CYS A 62 0.42 -8.29 -5.55
CA CYS A 62 0.11 -6.99 -6.15
C CYS A 62 -0.53 -5.99 -5.18
N ALA A 63 -0.94 -6.43 -4.01
CA ALA A 63 -1.54 -5.58 -2.99
C ALA A 63 -1.19 -6.08 -1.59
N ILE A 64 -1.36 -5.20 -0.61
CA ILE A 64 -1.25 -5.53 0.81
C ILE A 64 -2.60 -5.26 1.45
N GLU A 65 -3.15 -6.28 2.11
CA GLU A 65 -4.35 -6.20 2.92
C GLU A 65 -3.97 -5.91 4.36
N GLU A 66 -4.62 -4.95 4.99
CA GLU A 66 -4.47 -4.58 6.37
C GLU A 66 -5.69 -4.97 7.18
N HIS A 67 -5.46 -5.60 8.34
CA HIS A 67 -6.47 -5.79 9.37
C HIS A 67 -6.00 -5.12 10.66
N TRP A 68 -6.71 -4.07 11.08
CA TRP A 68 -6.42 -3.31 12.29
C TRP A 68 -7.45 -3.62 13.36
N ARG A 69 -6.98 -3.91 14.58
CA ARG A 69 -7.82 -4.23 15.72
C ARG A 69 -7.42 -3.42 16.95
N LYS A 70 -8.38 -2.76 17.58
CA LYS A 70 -8.22 -2.09 18.87
C LYS A 70 -8.07 -3.11 19.98
N THR A 71 -7.17 -2.84 20.93
CA THR A 71 -6.93 -3.73 22.10
C THR A 71 -7.00 -2.97 23.41
N ASP A 72 -7.26 -1.68 23.40
CA ASP A 72 -7.30 -0.80 24.55
C ASP A 72 -8.71 -0.59 25.13
N GLY A 73 -9.70 -1.36 24.66
CA GLY A 73 -11.09 -1.29 25.12
C GLY A 73 -11.97 -0.27 24.43
N ARG A 74 -11.46 0.47 23.45
CA ARG A 74 -12.30 1.35 22.62
C ARG A 74 -13.31 0.52 21.82
N PRO A 75 -14.60 0.94 21.76
CA PRO A 75 -15.65 0.14 21.13
C PRO A 75 -15.59 0.13 19.60
N THR A 76 -14.92 1.13 18.99
CA THR A 76 -14.81 1.31 17.54
C THR A 76 -13.40 1.67 17.12
N GLY A 77 -13.16 1.71 15.82
CA GLY A 77 -11.88 2.03 15.22
C GLY A 77 -11.08 0.79 14.80
N ASN A 78 -11.73 -0.39 14.76
CA ASN A 78 -11.23 -1.51 13.99
C ASN A 78 -11.43 -1.21 12.51
N GLY A 79 -10.57 -1.74 11.66
CA GLY A 79 -10.69 -1.45 10.25
C GLY A 79 -9.93 -2.41 9.35
N ILE A 80 -10.22 -2.24 8.06
CA ILE A 80 -9.56 -2.95 6.97
C ILE A 80 -8.98 -1.92 6.02
N GLY A 81 -7.74 -2.15 5.62
CA GLY A 81 -7.01 -1.34 4.64
C GLY A 81 -6.63 -2.14 3.41
N LEU A 82 -6.56 -1.49 2.27
CA LEU A 82 -6.02 -2.05 1.05
C LEU A 82 -4.99 -1.09 0.47
N PHE A 83 -3.76 -1.54 0.39
CA PHE A 83 -2.67 -0.84 -0.28
C PHE A 83 -2.39 -1.49 -1.63
N ASN A 84 -2.25 -0.67 -2.66
CA ASN A 84 -1.87 -1.14 -3.99
C ASN A 84 -1.04 -0.10 -4.73
N TYR A 85 -0.02 -0.56 -5.47
CA TYR A 85 0.69 0.29 -6.42
C TYR A 85 -0.03 0.26 -7.77
N SER A 86 -0.34 1.43 -8.31
CA SER A 86 -0.94 1.57 -9.63
C SER A 86 0.15 1.86 -10.67
N ARG A 87 0.41 0.92 -11.56
CA ARG A 87 1.33 1.14 -12.69
C ARG A 87 0.86 2.28 -13.60
N LEU A 88 -0.45 2.44 -13.74
CA LEU A 88 -1.04 3.50 -14.57
C LEU A 88 -0.79 4.89 -13.99
N LEU A 89 -0.91 5.03 -12.66
CA LEU A 89 -0.74 6.32 -11.97
C LEU A 89 0.68 6.55 -11.48
N GLY A 90 1.54 5.51 -11.47
CA GLY A 90 2.88 5.57 -10.92
C GLY A 90 2.92 5.89 -9.42
N SER A 91 1.87 5.51 -8.68
CA SER A 91 1.71 5.84 -7.27
C SER A 91 1.04 4.74 -6.48
N TRP A 92 1.27 4.73 -5.17
CA TRP A 92 0.54 3.92 -4.21
C TRP A 92 -0.83 4.51 -3.92
N GLY A 93 -1.84 3.66 -3.81
CA GLY A 93 -3.15 3.97 -3.25
C GLY A 93 -3.32 3.25 -1.92
N TYR A 94 -4.06 3.86 -1.00
CA TYR A 94 -4.50 3.23 0.22
C TYR A 94 -5.95 3.61 0.49
N THR A 95 -6.79 2.60 0.65
CA THR A 95 -8.19 2.76 1.06
C THR A 95 -8.36 2.17 2.44
N TRP A 96 -8.88 2.95 3.36
CA TRP A 96 -9.13 2.59 4.75
C TRP A 96 -10.63 2.66 5.06
N ALA A 97 -11.19 1.61 5.65
CA ALA A 97 -12.57 1.56 6.13
C ALA A 97 -12.63 1.05 7.56
N THR A 98 -13.48 1.65 8.39
CA THR A 98 -13.60 1.36 9.82
C THR A 98 -15.00 0.91 10.21
N ASP A 99 -15.11 0.24 11.36
CA ASP A 99 -16.35 -0.29 11.92
C ASP A 99 -17.31 0.78 12.49
N ASP A 100 -16.89 2.05 12.49
CA ASP A 100 -17.74 3.22 12.75
C ASP A 100 -18.31 3.89 11.49
N GLY A 101 -18.04 3.27 10.32
CA GLY A 101 -18.55 3.74 9.03
C GLY A 101 -17.69 4.82 8.37
N ALA A 102 -16.51 5.15 8.90
CA ALA A 102 -15.61 6.05 8.21
C ALA A 102 -14.88 5.32 7.06
N ALA A 103 -14.63 6.05 5.97
CA ALA A 103 -13.81 5.60 4.86
C ALA A 103 -12.91 6.75 4.38
N THR A 104 -11.65 6.42 4.11
CA THR A 104 -10.67 7.41 3.66
C THR A 104 -9.83 6.83 2.54
N VAL A 105 -9.55 7.64 1.53
CA VAL A 105 -8.67 7.30 0.42
C VAL A 105 -7.43 8.17 0.47
N PHE A 106 -6.28 7.54 0.33
CA PHE A 106 -4.98 8.20 0.33
C PHE A 106 -4.24 7.91 -0.98
N ARG A 107 -3.37 8.82 -1.36
CA ARG A 107 -2.37 8.60 -2.41
C ARG A 107 -0.99 8.77 -1.82
N GLY A 108 -0.04 7.95 -2.24
CA GLY A 108 1.29 7.96 -1.66
C GLY A 108 2.39 7.57 -2.62
N ASN A 109 3.61 7.82 -2.19
CA ASN A 109 4.81 7.40 -2.88
C ASN A 109 5.95 7.14 -1.90
N LEU A 110 6.89 6.34 -2.37
CA LEU A 110 8.17 6.18 -1.71
C LEU A 110 8.89 7.54 -1.66
N VAL A 111 9.28 7.98 -0.47
CA VAL A 111 10.12 9.18 -0.26
C VAL A 111 11.59 8.79 -0.39
N LYS A 112 11.95 7.68 0.24
CA LYS A 112 13.27 7.01 0.16
C LYS A 112 13.10 5.56 0.63
N PRO A 113 14.07 4.68 0.41
CA PRO A 113 14.01 3.31 0.91
C PRO A 113 13.62 3.27 2.39
N GLY A 114 12.55 2.51 2.70
CA GLY A 114 12.00 2.40 4.05
C GLY A 114 11.16 3.59 4.53
N GLU A 115 10.84 4.55 3.68
CA GLU A 115 9.92 5.65 4.01
C GLU A 115 8.89 5.82 2.89
N ILE A 116 7.62 5.53 3.18
CA ILE A 116 6.51 5.76 2.27
C ILE A 116 5.54 6.75 2.90
N ARG A 117 5.12 7.77 2.13
CA ARG A 117 4.22 8.82 2.59
C ARG A 117 2.95 8.82 1.76
N TYR A 118 1.84 8.85 2.48
CA TYR A 118 0.49 8.99 1.95
C TYR A 118 -0.07 10.36 2.30
N VAL A 119 -0.90 10.89 1.39
CA VAL A 119 -1.55 12.19 1.53
C VAL A 119 -3.04 12.01 1.35
N THR A 120 -3.82 12.72 2.16
CA THR A 120 -5.27 12.85 2.00
C THR A 120 -5.73 14.23 2.43
N GLU A 121 -6.86 14.64 1.92
CA GLU A 121 -7.55 15.86 2.30
C GLU A 121 -8.83 15.52 3.03
N ARG A 122 -9.07 16.17 4.14
CA ARG A 122 -10.29 16.02 4.93
C ARG A 122 -11.05 17.35 4.97
N PRO A 123 -12.31 17.38 4.47
CA PRO A 123 -13.16 18.54 4.63
C PRO A 123 -13.42 18.86 6.11
N LEU A 124 -13.42 20.13 6.44
CA LEU A 124 -13.75 20.67 7.76
C LEU A 124 -14.96 21.62 7.66
N PRO A 125 -15.65 21.90 8.79
CA PRO A 125 -16.69 22.91 8.84
C PRO A 125 -16.22 24.27 8.29
N GLY A 126 -17.14 25.00 7.63
CA GLY A 126 -16.82 26.30 7.05
C GLY A 126 -16.04 26.25 5.75
N GLY A 127 -16.01 25.11 5.05
CA GLY A 127 -15.33 24.95 3.76
C GLY A 127 -13.80 24.89 3.84
N LYS A 128 -13.25 24.75 5.02
CA LYS A 128 -11.81 24.51 5.22
C LYS A 128 -11.45 23.08 4.85
N VAL A 129 -10.18 22.87 4.59
CA VAL A 129 -9.60 21.56 4.32
C VAL A 129 -8.41 21.35 5.24
N ARG A 130 -8.34 20.17 5.86
CA ARG A 130 -7.14 19.70 6.54
C ARG A 130 -6.37 18.78 5.62
N LEU A 131 -5.19 19.20 5.19
CA LEU A 131 -4.24 18.35 4.50
C LEU A 131 -3.54 17.47 5.53
N ARG A 132 -3.44 16.18 5.27
CA ARG A 132 -2.81 15.19 6.16
C ARG A 132 -1.71 14.45 5.43
N HIS A 133 -0.55 14.38 6.05
CA HIS A 133 0.52 13.46 5.69
C HIS A 133 0.52 12.29 6.68
N TRP A 134 0.50 11.08 6.15
CA TRP A 134 0.59 9.85 6.90
C TRP A 134 1.79 9.06 6.37
N THR A 135 2.77 8.78 7.22
CA THR A 135 4.06 8.24 6.81
C THR A 135 4.40 7.00 7.62
N LEU A 136 4.82 5.95 6.92
CA LEU A 136 5.35 4.72 7.49
C LEU A 136 6.87 4.70 7.30
N TYR A 137 7.59 4.39 8.36
CA TYR A 137 9.05 4.31 8.39
C TYR A 137 9.50 2.93 8.83
N ALA A 138 10.36 2.28 8.04
CA ALA A 138 11.14 1.14 8.48
C ALA A 138 12.25 1.61 9.41
N MET A 139 12.20 1.21 10.68
CA MET A 139 13.20 1.61 11.67
C MET A 139 14.38 0.62 11.70
N PRO A 140 15.59 1.07 12.05
CA PRO A 140 16.78 0.19 12.08
C PRO A 140 16.68 -0.98 13.06
N ASP A 141 15.85 -0.86 14.10
CA ASP A 141 15.59 -1.92 15.09
C ASP A 141 14.54 -2.95 14.62
N GLY A 142 14.10 -2.87 13.36
CA GLY A 142 13.08 -3.75 12.79
C GLY A 142 11.65 -3.41 13.18
N THR A 143 11.43 -2.30 13.89
CA THR A 143 10.08 -1.77 14.17
C THR A 143 9.61 -0.90 13.00
N VAL A 144 8.30 -0.60 12.97
CA VAL A 144 7.73 0.39 12.04
C VAL A 144 7.25 1.57 12.86
N ARG A 145 7.57 2.80 12.44
CA ARG A 145 6.96 4.02 12.97
C ARG A 145 5.86 4.47 12.01
N GLU A 146 4.71 4.77 12.55
CA GLU A 146 3.59 5.36 11.83
C GLU A 146 3.32 6.76 12.38
N LEU A 147 3.54 7.78 11.54
CA LEU A 147 3.37 9.18 11.93
C LEU A 147 2.32 9.85 11.04
N ALA A 148 1.30 10.44 11.68
CA ALA A 148 0.36 11.30 10.99
C ALA A 148 0.49 12.73 11.48
N VAL A 149 0.61 13.66 10.54
CA VAL A 149 0.63 15.10 10.78
C VAL A 149 -0.38 15.80 9.87
N GLY A 150 -0.95 16.90 10.30
CA GLY A 150 -1.91 17.64 9.51
C GLY A 150 -1.75 19.15 9.62
N THR A 151 -2.22 19.84 8.57
CA THR A 151 -2.22 21.31 8.46
C THR A 151 -3.58 21.83 8.00
N GLU A 152 -3.97 23.02 8.46
CA GLU A 152 -5.20 23.73 8.05
C GLU A 152 -4.90 25.10 7.42
N ASP A 153 -3.62 25.45 7.33
CA ASP A 153 -3.12 26.74 6.84
C ASP A 153 -2.23 26.60 5.61
N GLY A 154 -2.45 25.54 4.82
CA GLY A 154 -1.71 25.30 3.58
C GLY A 154 -0.27 24.85 3.77
N GLY A 155 0.09 24.35 4.95
CA GLY A 155 1.42 23.85 5.25
C GLY A 155 2.30 24.83 6.02
N ALA A 156 1.79 25.98 6.44
CA ALA A 156 2.55 26.92 7.26
C ALA A 156 2.84 26.38 8.66
N THR A 157 1.86 25.66 9.25
CA THR A 157 2.03 24.96 10.51
C THR A 157 1.55 23.51 10.40
N TRP A 158 2.23 22.60 11.09
CA TRP A 158 1.89 21.19 11.14
C TRP A 158 1.71 20.73 12.57
N THR A 159 0.64 19.97 12.82
CA THR A 159 0.36 19.36 14.13
C THR A 159 0.38 17.84 14.00
N THR A 160 0.91 17.17 15.02
CA THR A 160 0.90 15.70 15.08
C THR A 160 -0.50 15.23 15.46
N ASP A 161 -1.11 14.39 14.61
CA ASP A 161 -2.36 13.71 14.92
C ASP A 161 -2.11 12.50 15.80
N TYR A 162 -1.08 11.69 15.44
CA TYR A 162 -0.58 10.56 16.22
C TYR A 162 0.83 10.15 15.77
N ASP A 163 1.52 9.45 16.65
CA ASP A 163 2.82 8.85 16.44
C ASP A 163 2.83 7.47 17.11
N LEU A 164 2.87 6.41 16.29
CA LEU A 164 2.71 5.04 16.74
C LEU A 164 3.97 4.24 16.45
N LYS A 165 4.26 3.27 17.31
CA LYS A 165 5.33 2.29 17.14
C LYS A 165 4.74 0.90 16.95
N TRP A 166 5.11 0.22 15.86
CA TRP A 166 4.73 -1.16 15.61
C TRP A 166 5.90 -2.08 15.96
N VAL A 167 5.66 -3.02 16.84
CA VAL A 167 6.63 -4.04 17.28
C VAL A 167 6.17 -5.39 16.73
N ARG A 168 7.08 -6.09 16.05
CA ARG A 168 6.73 -7.37 15.42
C ARG A 168 6.27 -8.37 16.48
N ARG A 169 5.11 -8.96 16.26
CA ARG A 169 4.55 -10.01 17.10
C ARG A 169 5.28 -11.33 16.78
N ARG A 170 5.70 -12.02 17.82
CA ARG A 170 6.38 -13.33 17.75
C ARG A 170 5.37 -14.48 17.66
#